data_8ce9e272e83ef1f0b15fd1e659330696
#
_entry.id   8ce9e272e83ef1f0b15fd1e659330696
#
_cell.length_a   1.000
_cell.length_b   1.000
_cell.length_c   1.000
_cell.angle_alpha   90.00
_cell.angle_beta   90.00
_cell.angle_gamma   90.00
#
_symmetry.space_group_name_H-M   'P 1'
#
loop_
_entity.id
_entity.type
_entity.pdbx_description
1 polymer ?
#
loop_
_entity_poly.entity_id
_entity_poly.type
_entity_poly.pdbx_seq_one_letter_code
_entity_poly.pdbx_strand_id
1 'polypeptide(L)'
;MSIIDYFAMHIVPKMFRGKGALHPSATGELGFGVSCIREYDVNIFFIHGKQHLVAIDSGYKNYPGIMDKCKRIGIDPADVTDLFLTHVDPDHAGGLDYRCKDPFKNAKIYLGKLEENYLTNTWHRKRIGPIGLKNPVRIKKKYQLMEDGETVTLGDLKITSLLVPGHTLGHCVYIINDNLLFTGDSIAINETGGYCFFDVFNFDSSLNKKSLKALKKNIAAYDIKAVFTSHNGWTAELHRFDHVYALCIGFHYAD
;
A
#
# COMPACT_ATOMS: atom_id res chain seq x y z
N MET A 1 -4.86 20.06 7.20
CA MET A 1 -3.83 19.43 6.36
C MET A 1 -2.50 19.65 7.09
N SER A 2 -1.75 18.59 7.38
CA SER A 2 -0.41 18.78 7.96
C SER A 2 0.56 19.28 6.89
N ILE A 3 1.70 19.88 7.29
CA ILE A 3 2.77 20.23 6.33
C ILE A 3 3.26 18.99 5.57
N ILE A 4 3.28 17.84 6.23
CA ILE A 4 3.66 16.54 5.62
C ILE A 4 2.65 16.14 4.56
N ASP A 5 1.34 16.24 4.84
CA ASP A 5 0.28 15.93 3.87
C ASP A 5 0.35 16.87 2.66
N TYR A 6 0.59 18.18 2.91
CA TYR A 6 0.75 19.16 1.84
C TYR A 6 1.96 18.83 0.95
N PHE A 7 3.09 18.49 1.56
CA PHE A 7 4.31 18.10 0.85
C PHE A 7 4.07 16.85 0.01
N ALA A 8 3.50 15.80 0.61
CA ALA A 8 3.20 14.55 -0.07
C ALA A 8 2.22 14.73 -1.25
N MET A 9 1.17 15.53 -1.07
CA MET A 9 0.13 15.71 -2.10
C MET A 9 0.50 16.68 -3.23
N HIS A 10 1.29 17.71 -2.94
CA HIS A 10 1.51 18.80 -3.89
C HIS A 10 2.96 18.95 -4.38
N ILE A 11 3.92 18.45 -3.63
CA ILE A 11 5.35 18.60 -3.95
C ILE A 11 5.89 17.30 -4.50
N VAL A 12 5.68 16.19 -3.81
CA VAL A 12 6.18 14.87 -4.23
C VAL A 12 5.74 14.49 -5.64
N PRO A 13 4.44 14.59 -6.04
CA PRO A 13 4.03 14.24 -7.40
C PRO A 13 4.67 15.11 -8.49
N LYS A 14 5.12 16.33 -8.13
CA LYS A 14 5.83 17.22 -9.06
C LYS A 14 7.32 16.91 -9.16
N MET A 15 7.92 16.43 -8.08
CA MET A 15 9.35 16.06 -8.03
C MET A 15 9.62 14.76 -8.80
N PHE A 16 8.66 13.85 -8.86
CA PHE A 16 8.78 12.52 -9.47
C PHE A 16 8.09 12.42 -10.83
N ARG A 17 8.17 13.47 -11.66
CA ARG A 17 7.70 13.43 -13.04
C ARG A 17 8.76 12.84 -13.97
N GLY A 18 8.35 11.94 -14.88
CA GLY A 18 9.24 11.34 -15.87
C GLY A 18 9.30 9.80 -15.78
N LYS A 19 10.25 9.18 -16.47
CA LYS A 19 10.48 7.72 -16.40
C LYS A 19 10.82 7.33 -14.98
N GLY A 20 10.08 6.41 -14.39
CA GLY A 20 10.21 6.02 -12.97
C GLY A 20 9.43 6.90 -11.98
N ALA A 21 8.65 7.90 -12.46
CA ALA A 21 7.77 8.68 -11.60
C ALA A 21 6.57 7.86 -11.10
N LEU A 22 5.91 8.39 -10.08
CA LEU A 22 4.66 7.82 -9.56
C LEU A 22 3.58 7.89 -10.66
N HIS A 23 3.02 6.74 -11.01
CA HIS A 23 1.99 6.61 -12.04
C HIS A 23 0.91 5.60 -11.62
N PRO A 24 0.18 5.88 -10.55
CA PRO A 24 -0.87 5.00 -10.08
C PRO A 24 -1.93 4.80 -11.16
N SER A 25 -2.60 3.66 -11.13
CA SER A 25 -3.69 3.32 -12.04
C SER A 25 -4.80 4.36 -12.01
N ALA A 26 -5.43 4.62 -13.14
CA ALA A 26 -6.65 5.42 -13.19
C ALA A 26 -7.78 4.75 -12.40
N THR A 27 -8.69 5.56 -11.84
CA THR A 27 -9.90 5.03 -11.18
C THR A 27 -10.71 4.18 -12.17
N GLY A 28 -10.98 2.93 -11.81
CA GLY A 28 -11.69 1.98 -12.65
C GLY A 28 -11.47 0.52 -12.24
N GLU A 29 -11.99 -0.38 -13.05
CA GLU A 29 -11.71 -1.82 -12.96
C GLU A 29 -10.35 -2.13 -13.59
N LEU A 30 -9.59 -3.04 -12.94
CA LEU A 30 -8.25 -3.45 -13.35
C LEU A 30 -8.19 -4.88 -13.89
N GLY A 31 -9.30 -5.64 -13.78
CA GLY A 31 -9.34 -7.08 -14.04
C GLY A 31 -9.21 -7.90 -12.76
N PHE A 32 -9.35 -9.23 -12.89
CA PHE A 32 -9.25 -10.21 -11.79
C PHE A 32 -10.22 -9.93 -10.61
N GLY A 33 -11.34 -9.23 -10.84
CA GLY A 33 -12.26 -8.82 -9.77
C GLY A 33 -11.71 -7.69 -8.87
N VAL A 34 -10.69 -6.99 -9.33
CA VAL A 34 -10.07 -5.85 -8.64
C VAL A 34 -10.47 -4.57 -9.32
N SER A 35 -10.93 -3.61 -8.53
CA SER A 35 -11.10 -2.22 -8.93
C SER A 35 -10.26 -1.30 -8.06
N CYS A 36 -10.00 -0.08 -8.50
CA CYS A 36 -9.28 0.90 -7.70
C CYS A 36 -9.85 2.30 -7.85
N ILE A 37 -9.59 3.11 -6.84
CA ILE A 37 -9.65 4.56 -6.97
C ILE A 37 -8.25 5.14 -6.87
N ARG A 38 -8.00 6.22 -7.61
CA ARG A 38 -6.76 7.00 -7.52
C ARG A 38 -7.00 8.23 -6.68
N GLU A 39 -6.24 8.38 -5.60
CA GLU A 39 -6.13 9.62 -4.84
C GLU A 39 -4.76 10.24 -5.11
N TYR A 40 -4.71 11.38 -5.79
CA TYR A 40 -3.45 12.06 -6.16
C TYR A 40 -2.43 11.09 -6.81
N ASP A 41 -1.53 10.54 -6.02
CA ASP A 41 -0.39 9.70 -6.39
C ASP A 41 -0.47 8.27 -5.85
N VAL A 42 -1.58 7.89 -5.21
CA VAL A 42 -1.79 6.57 -4.60
C VAL A 42 -3.08 5.91 -5.06
N ASN A 43 -3.10 4.59 -5.11
CA ASN A 43 -4.30 3.78 -5.32
C ASN A 43 -4.81 3.18 -4.01
N ILE A 44 -6.12 3.14 -3.86
CA ILE A 44 -6.85 2.26 -2.94
C ILE A 44 -7.48 1.17 -3.80
N PHE A 45 -7.29 -0.09 -3.43
CA PHE A 45 -7.85 -1.22 -4.19
C PHE A 45 -9.05 -1.81 -3.49
N PHE A 46 -9.99 -2.34 -4.28
CA PHE A 46 -11.19 -3.02 -3.82
C PHE A 46 -11.30 -4.38 -4.49
N ILE A 47 -11.57 -5.40 -3.71
CA ILE A 47 -11.69 -6.79 -4.16
C ILE A 47 -13.08 -7.29 -3.75
N HIS A 48 -13.85 -7.72 -4.75
CA HIS A 48 -15.21 -8.22 -4.55
C HIS A 48 -15.19 -9.73 -4.30
N GLY A 49 -15.57 -10.12 -3.09
CA GLY A 49 -16.00 -11.48 -2.77
C GLY A 49 -17.52 -11.61 -2.81
N LYS A 50 -18.04 -12.82 -2.64
CA LYS A 50 -19.49 -13.06 -2.66
C LYS A 50 -20.23 -12.40 -1.49
N GLN A 51 -19.59 -12.27 -0.34
CA GLN A 51 -20.18 -11.74 0.89
C GLN A 51 -19.35 -10.60 1.50
N HIS A 52 -18.14 -10.39 1.03
CA HIS A 52 -17.19 -9.42 1.54
C HIS A 52 -16.73 -8.49 0.43
N LEU A 53 -16.65 -7.22 0.75
CA LEU A 53 -15.94 -6.22 -0.04
C LEU A 53 -14.68 -5.84 0.74
N VAL A 54 -13.53 -6.24 0.22
CA VAL A 54 -12.22 -6.00 0.86
C VAL A 54 -11.57 -4.77 0.25
N ALA A 55 -11.03 -3.88 1.08
CA ALA A 55 -10.16 -2.80 0.65
C ALA A 55 -8.71 -3.04 1.07
N ILE A 56 -7.76 -2.65 0.22
CA ILE A 56 -6.34 -2.54 0.54
C ILE A 56 -5.99 -1.07 0.61
N ASP A 57 -5.55 -0.64 1.79
CA ASP A 57 -5.30 0.75 2.20
C ASP A 57 -6.55 1.63 2.24
N SER A 58 -6.41 2.84 2.79
CA SER A 58 -7.51 3.79 3.01
C SER A 58 -7.26 5.18 2.43
N GLY A 59 -6.10 5.39 1.80
CA GLY A 59 -5.74 6.65 1.18
C GLY A 59 -5.45 7.79 2.15
N TYR A 60 -5.50 8.99 1.61
CA TYR A 60 -5.20 10.23 2.33
C TYR A 60 -6.31 10.66 3.28
N LYS A 61 -5.90 11.31 4.34
CA LYS A 61 -6.80 11.97 5.26
C LYS A 61 -7.62 13.07 4.57
N ASN A 62 -8.96 12.99 4.73
CA ASN A 62 -9.90 13.98 4.17
C ASN A 62 -9.76 14.18 2.65
N TYR A 63 -9.48 13.14 1.89
CA TYR A 63 -9.51 13.25 0.44
C TYR A 63 -10.91 13.60 -0.06
N PRO A 64 -11.09 14.77 -0.70
CA PRO A 64 -12.44 15.29 -1.00
C PRO A 64 -13.19 14.50 -2.09
N GLY A 65 -12.47 13.75 -2.91
CA GLY A 65 -13.02 13.03 -4.06
C GLY A 65 -13.36 11.55 -3.81
N ILE A 66 -13.17 11.03 -2.59
CA ILE A 66 -13.31 9.58 -2.35
C ILE A 66 -14.71 9.06 -2.69
N MET A 67 -15.75 9.73 -2.23
CA MET A 67 -17.14 9.30 -2.47
C MET A 67 -17.49 9.30 -3.97
N ASP A 68 -17.10 10.35 -4.70
CA ASP A 68 -17.38 10.45 -6.15
C ASP A 68 -16.61 9.39 -6.94
N LYS A 69 -15.35 9.10 -6.55
CA LYS A 69 -14.56 8.09 -7.25
C LYS A 69 -15.06 6.67 -6.97
N CYS A 70 -15.40 6.36 -5.73
CA CYS A 70 -16.01 5.09 -5.39
C CYS A 70 -17.35 4.90 -6.11
N LYS A 71 -18.18 5.93 -6.17
CA LYS A 71 -19.45 5.89 -6.94
C LYS A 71 -19.22 5.57 -8.43
N ARG A 72 -18.15 6.10 -9.04
CA ARG A 72 -17.83 5.82 -10.47
C ARG A 72 -17.52 4.34 -10.73
N ILE A 73 -17.04 3.61 -9.75
CA ILE A 73 -16.76 2.17 -9.81
C ILE A 73 -17.86 1.34 -9.14
N GLY A 74 -19.02 1.95 -8.84
CA GLY A 74 -20.17 1.25 -8.27
C GLY A 74 -20.01 0.83 -6.80
N ILE A 75 -19.08 1.45 -6.05
CA ILE A 75 -18.80 1.13 -4.64
C ILE A 75 -19.29 2.26 -3.73
N ASP A 76 -20.01 1.91 -2.66
CA ASP A 76 -20.12 2.75 -1.47
C ASP A 76 -18.99 2.35 -0.50
N PRO A 77 -18.09 3.27 -0.10
CA PRO A 77 -17.05 2.95 0.89
C PRO A 77 -17.61 2.39 2.21
N ALA A 78 -18.86 2.70 2.53
CA ALA A 78 -19.54 2.16 3.72
C ALA A 78 -19.87 0.65 3.60
N ASP A 79 -19.87 0.09 2.38
CA ASP A 79 -20.08 -1.34 2.13
C ASP A 79 -18.79 -2.15 2.28
N VAL A 80 -17.63 -1.51 2.40
CA VAL A 80 -16.38 -2.19 2.70
C VAL A 80 -16.52 -2.88 4.06
N THR A 81 -16.41 -4.20 4.04
CA THR A 81 -16.54 -5.05 5.23
C THR A 81 -15.21 -5.24 5.95
N ASP A 82 -14.12 -5.27 5.20
CA ASP A 82 -12.77 -5.58 5.70
C ASP A 82 -11.74 -4.70 4.99
N LEU A 83 -10.81 -4.12 5.74
CA LEU A 83 -9.78 -3.23 5.22
C LEU A 83 -8.41 -3.64 5.78
N PHE A 84 -7.49 -3.92 4.88
CA PHE A 84 -6.13 -4.34 5.19
C PHE A 84 -5.16 -3.19 4.89
N LEU A 85 -4.42 -2.75 5.91
CA LEU A 85 -3.40 -1.72 5.77
C LEU A 85 -2.05 -2.37 5.45
N THR A 86 -1.42 -1.96 4.34
CA THR A 86 -0.05 -2.38 4.01
C THR A 86 0.94 -1.79 5.00
N HIS A 87 0.73 -0.54 5.37
CA HIS A 87 1.48 0.20 6.38
C HIS A 87 0.70 1.46 6.82
N VAL A 88 1.25 2.26 7.73
CA VAL A 88 0.51 3.38 8.35
C VAL A 88 0.99 4.76 7.92
N ASP A 89 1.62 4.90 6.77
CA ASP A 89 1.93 6.22 6.22
C ASP A 89 0.64 7.00 5.86
N PRO A 90 0.68 8.34 5.81
CA PRO A 90 -0.53 9.17 5.70
C PRO A 90 -1.37 8.97 4.45
N ASP A 91 -0.78 8.51 3.37
CA ASP A 91 -1.41 8.23 2.08
C ASP A 91 -1.99 6.80 1.99
N HIS A 92 -1.73 5.95 2.98
CA HIS A 92 -2.26 4.59 3.08
C HIS A 92 -3.27 4.43 4.22
N ALA A 93 -2.99 5.01 5.38
CA ALA A 93 -3.84 4.88 6.56
C ALA A 93 -4.58 6.17 6.93
N GLY A 94 -4.40 7.23 6.14
CA GLY A 94 -4.97 8.55 6.44
C GLY A 94 -6.48 8.59 6.47
N GLY A 95 -7.17 7.79 5.64
CA GLY A 95 -8.63 7.70 5.60
C GLY A 95 -9.25 7.17 6.90
N LEU A 96 -8.45 6.46 7.74
CA LEU A 96 -8.87 5.95 9.04
C LEU A 96 -8.52 6.88 10.22
N ASP A 97 -7.92 8.05 9.95
CA ASP A 97 -7.57 8.99 11.02
C ASP A 97 -8.82 9.53 11.71
N TYR A 98 -8.94 9.31 13.03
CA TYR A 98 -10.15 9.66 13.80
C TYR A 98 -10.50 11.15 13.76
N ARG A 99 -9.61 12.00 13.28
CA ARG A 99 -9.81 13.46 13.16
C ARG A 99 -10.49 13.85 11.85
N CYS A 100 -10.87 12.87 11.02
CA CYS A 100 -11.63 13.09 9.79
C CYS A 100 -12.87 12.20 9.73
N LYS A 101 -13.71 12.43 8.72
CA LYS A 101 -14.85 11.56 8.44
C LYS A 101 -14.30 10.23 7.89
N ASP A 102 -14.57 9.15 8.60
CA ASP A 102 -14.21 7.79 8.18
C ASP A 102 -15.11 7.33 7.03
N PRO A 103 -14.61 7.18 5.81
CA PRO A 103 -15.39 6.67 4.70
C PRO A 103 -15.69 5.16 4.84
N PHE A 104 -14.82 4.42 5.53
CA PHE A 104 -14.88 2.98 5.74
C PHE A 104 -15.45 2.62 7.12
N LYS A 105 -16.52 3.31 7.52
CA LYS A 105 -17.07 3.27 8.89
C LYS A 105 -17.44 1.87 9.38
N ASN A 106 -17.82 0.97 8.48
CA ASN A 106 -18.26 -0.39 8.79
C ASN A 106 -17.14 -1.43 8.67
N ALA A 107 -16.00 -1.08 8.09
CA ALA A 107 -14.93 -2.02 7.86
C ALA A 107 -14.27 -2.50 9.16
N LYS A 108 -13.98 -3.79 9.24
CA LYS A 108 -13.04 -4.37 10.18
C LYS A 108 -11.62 -4.09 9.67
N ILE A 109 -10.75 -3.59 10.53
CA ILE A 109 -9.40 -3.16 10.15
C ILE A 109 -8.40 -4.26 10.49
N TYR A 110 -7.47 -4.52 9.57
CA TYR A 110 -6.35 -5.43 9.74
C TYR A 110 -5.03 -4.68 9.51
N LEU A 111 -4.05 -4.96 10.34
CA LEU A 111 -2.75 -4.28 10.34
C LEU A 111 -1.65 -5.28 10.65
N GLY A 112 -0.54 -5.23 9.95
CA GLY A 112 0.66 -5.99 10.28
C GLY A 112 1.12 -5.69 11.71
N LYS A 113 1.39 -6.72 12.51
CA LYS A 113 1.67 -6.59 13.95
C LYS A 113 2.79 -5.60 14.26
N LEU A 114 3.85 -5.62 13.48
CA LEU A 114 4.99 -4.72 13.74
C LEU A 114 4.68 -3.27 13.37
N GLU A 115 3.72 -3.02 12.48
CA GLU A 115 3.34 -1.69 12.04
C GLU A 115 2.64 -0.89 13.15
N GLU A 116 2.02 -1.58 14.12
CA GLU A 116 1.43 -0.95 15.31
C GLU A 116 2.41 -0.05 16.06
N ASN A 117 3.70 -0.38 16.04
CA ASN A 117 4.73 0.42 16.71
C ASN A 117 4.80 1.87 16.22
N TYR A 118 4.40 2.14 14.97
CA TYR A 118 4.31 3.50 14.44
C TYR A 118 3.04 4.22 14.92
N LEU A 119 1.91 3.52 15.09
CA LEU A 119 0.67 4.11 15.63
C LEU A 119 0.82 4.47 17.11
N THR A 120 1.52 3.63 17.88
CA THR A 120 1.82 3.87 19.30
C THR A 120 2.98 4.83 19.52
N ASN A 121 3.69 5.23 18.44
CA ASN A 121 4.92 6.03 18.45
C ASN A 121 6.08 5.39 19.23
N THR A 122 6.10 4.07 19.37
CA THR A 122 7.25 3.32 19.85
C THR A 122 8.37 3.39 18.82
N TRP A 123 8.02 3.37 17.53
CA TRP A 123 8.93 3.60 16.42
C TRP A 123 8.69 4.96 15.77
N HIS A 124 9.76 5.50 15.18
CA HIS A 124 9.74 6.74 14.41
C HIS A 124 9.96 6.42 12.94
N ARG A 125 9.16 7.04 12.07
CA ARG A 125 9.20 6.81 10.62
C ARG A 125 10.56 7.17 10.02
N LYS A 126 11.11 8.29 10.44
CA LYS A 126 12.47 8.76 10.10
C LYS A 126 13.05 9.56 11.25
N ARG A 127 14.38 9.78 11.21
CA ARG A 127 15.08 10.68 12.12
C ARG A 127 15.74 11.82 11.34
N ILE A 128 15.68 13.02 11.89
CA ILE A 128 16.45 14.18 11.45
C ILE A 128 17.34 14.57 12.62
N GLY A 129 18.60 14.14 12.57
CA GLY A 129 19.48 14.22 13.71
C GLY A 129 18.92 13.45 14.92
N PRO A 130 18.84 14.08 16.12
CA PRO A 130 18.29 13.44 17.33
C PRO A 130 16.73 13.35 17.31
N ILE A 131 16.05 14.05 16.39
CA ILE A 131 14.58 14.16 16.37
C ILE A 131 13.99 13.03 15.55
N GLY A 132 13.16 12.20 16.19
CA GLY A 132 12.35 11.19 15.52
C GLY A 132 11.06 11.78 14.98
N LEU A 133 10.78 11.57 13.70
CA LEU A 133 9.50 11.95 13.08
C LEU A 133 8.44 10.90 13.44
N LYS A 134 7.45 11.33 14.21
CA LYS A 134 6.30 10.50 14.61
C LYS A 134 5.37 10.32 13.42
N ASN A 135 4.71 9.16 13.36
CA ASN A 135 3.61 8.98 12.44
C ASN A 135 2.48 9.96 12.77
N PRO A 136 1.97 10.75 11.80
CA PRO A 136 0.87 11.69 12.04
C PRO A 136 -0.50 11.03 12.11
N VAL A 137 -0.67 9.80 11.58
CA VAL A 137 -1.95 9.08 11.56
C VAL A 137 -2.30 8.59 12.98
N ARG A 138 -3.59 8.67 13.32
CA ARG A 138 -4.13 8.24 14.61
C ARG A 138 -5.41 7.45 14.39
N ILE A 139 -5.34 6.13 14.55
CA ILE A 139 -6.48 5.23 14.43
C ILE A 139 -7.02 4.95 15.86
N LYS A 140 -8.30 5.24 16.09
CA LYS A 140 -9.01 4.90 17.36
C LYS A 140 -9.93 3.69 17.20
N LYS A 141 -10.28 3.36 15.97
CA LYS A 141 -11.06 2.19 15.64
C LYS A 141 -10.29 0.93 16.03
N LYS A 142 -11.00 -0.09 16.52
CA LYS A 142 -10.36 -1.38 16.81
C LYS A 142 -9.81 -1.98 15.52
N TYR A 143 -8.63 -2.56 15.60
CA TYR A 143 -8.01 -3.29 14.51
C TYR A 143 -7.49 -4.65 15.00
N GLN A 144 -7.38 -5.58 14.09
CA GLN A 144 -6.77 -6.88 14.31
C GLN A 144 -5.32 -6.84 13.81
N LEU A 145 -4.41 -7.34 14.63
CA LEU A 145 -3.01 -7.50 14.25
C LEU A 145 -2.83 -8.82 13.50
N MET A 146 -2.04 -8.78 12.44
CA MET A 146 -1.68 -9.95 11.64
C MET A 146 -0.19 -10.27 11.80
N GLU A 147 0.10 -11.53 12.04
CA GLU A 147 1.47 -12.06 12.05
C GLU A 147 1.96 -12.29 10.60
N ASP A 148 3.29 -12.44 10.46
CA ASP A 148 3.89 -12.86 9.18
C ASP A 148 3.41 -14.26 8.78
N GLY A 149 2.92 -14.40 7.56
CA GLY A 149 2.33 -15.64 7.03
C GLY A 149 0.92 -15.96 7.53
N GLU A 150 0.33 -15.10 8.36
CA GLU A 150 -1.05 -15.31 8.82
C GLU A 150 -2.05 -15.17 7.68
N THR A 151 -3.07 -16.04 7.70
CA THR A 151 -4.14 -16.05 6.71
C THR A 151 -5.49 -15.80 7.38
N VAL A 152 -6.27 -14.89 6.82
CA VAL A 152 -7.68 -14.66 7.16
C VAL A 152 -8.55 -15.11 6.01
N THR A 153 -9.61 -15.87 6.32
CA THR A 153 -10.61 -16.31 5.34
C THR A 153 -11.91 -15.54 5.55
N LEU A 154 -12.37 -14.86 4.50
CA LEU A 154 -13.56 -14.02 4.46
C LEU A 154 -14.49 -14.54 3.35
N GLY A 155 -15.34 -15.51 3.68
CA GLY A 155 -16.17 -16.20 2.70
C GLY A 155 -15.30 -16.91 1.63
N ASP A 156 -15.36 -16.45 0.40
CA ASP A 156 -14.58 -16.97 -0.74
C ASP A 156 -13.23 -16.24 -0.96
N LEU A 157 -12.90 -15.28 -0.10
CA LEU A 157 -11.62 -14.58 -0.14
C LEU A 157 -10.68 -15.11 0.95
N LYS A 158 -9.50 -15.49 0.53
CA LYS A 158 -8.37 -15.89 1.39
C LYS A 158 -7.31 -14.82 1.32
N ILE A 159 -6.97 -14.17 2.42
CA ILE A 159 -6.00 -13.08 2.48
C ILE A 159 -4.83 -13.50 3.35
N THR A 160 -3.64 -13.60 2.77
CA THR A 160 -2.40 -13.95 3.48
C THR A 160 -1.52 -12.70 3.60
N SER A 161 -1.08 -12.39 4.82
CA SER A 161 -0.15 -11.30 5.12
C SER A 161 1.29 -11.82 5.08
N LEU A 162 2.19 -11.13 4.38
CA LEU A 162 3.63 -11.40 4.42
C LEU A 162 4.37 -10.12 4.81
N LEU A 163 5.26 -10.23 5.80
CA LEU A 163 6.10 -9.12 6.26
C LEU A 163 7.21 -8.84 5.25
N VAL A 164 7.26 -7.60 4.75
CA VAL A 164 8.27 -7.14 3.78
C VAL A 164 8.87 -5.81 4.27
N PRO A 165 9.72 -5.84 5.30
CA PRO A 165 10.27 -4.64 5.91
C PRO A 165 11.23 -3.91 4.99
N GLY A 166 11.29 -2.57 5.17
CA GLY A 166 12.24 -1.70 4.47
C GLY A 166 11.65 -0.36 4.11
N HIS A 167 10.47 -0.30 3.50
CA HIS A 167 9.73 0.96 3.38
C HIS A 167 9.32 1.46 4.78
N THR A 168 8.61 0.64 5.52
CA THR A 168 8.55 0.69 6.99
C THR A 168 9.10 -0.61 7.56
N LEU A 169 9.35 -0.67 8.86
CA LEU A 169 9.83 -1.91 9.51
C LEU A 169 8.73 -2.96 9.68
N GLY A 170 7.47 -2.55 9.64
CA GLY A 170 6.31 -3.42 9.77
C GLY A 170 5.49 -3.58 8.49
N HIS A 171 6.00 -3.06 7.35
CA HIS A 171 5.31 -3.11 6.07
C HIS A 171 4.91 -4.54 5.68
N CYS A 172 3.64 -4.73 5.33
CA CYS A 172 3.11 -6.00 4.86
C CYS A 172 2.66 -5.90 3.40
N VAL A 173 2.81 -7.01 2.68
CA VAL A 173 2.13 -7.26 1.41
C VAL A 173 1.02 -8.27 1.64
N TYR A 174 0.00 -8.26 0.79
CA TYR A 174 -1.13 -9.16 0.89
C TYR A 174 -1.27 -10.01 -0.36
N ILE A 175 -1.43 -11.32 -0.17
CA ILE A 175 -1.78 -12.25 -1.25
C ILE A 175 -3.25 -12.62 -1.09
N ILE A 176 -4.04 -12.40 -2.14
CA ILE A 176 -5.46 -12.73 -2.15
C ILE A 176 -5.70 -13.92 -3.08
N ASN A 177 -6.40 -14.93 -2.57
CA ASN A 177 -6.77 -16.17 -3.26
C ASN A 177 -5.57 -16.88 -3.92
N ASP A 178 -4.40 -16.77 -3.28
CA ASP A 178 -3.14 -17.38 -3.74
C ASP A 178 -2.66 -16.89 -5.13
N ASN A 179 -3.26 -15.83 -5.69
CA ASN A 179 -2.98 -15.41 -7.07
C ASN A 179 -2.89 -13.89 -7.30
N LEU A 180 -3.32 -13.04 -6.38
CA LEU A 180 -3.21 -11.58 -6.51
C LEU A 180 -2.30 -11.02 -5.41
N LEU A 181 -1.23 -10.34 -5.80
CA LEU A 181 -0.26 -9.76 -4.87
C LEU A 181 -0.43 -8.23 -4.80
N PHE A 182 -0.72 -7.71 -3.61
CA PHE A 182 -0.77 -6.28 -3.30
C PHE A 182 0.46 -5.90 -2.50
N THR A 183 1.29 -5.04 -3.06
CA THR A 183 2.66 -4.80 -2.56
C THR A 183 2.80 -3.55 -1.71
N GLY A 184 1.77 -2.70 -1.63
CA GLY A 184 1.94 -1.38 -1.01
C GLY A 184 3.14 -0.66 -1.63
N ASP A 185 3.98 -0.13 -0.76
CA ASP A 185 5.18 0.63 -1.09
C ASP A 185 6.49 -0.18 -0.99
N SER A 186 6.40 -1.50 -0.99
CA SER A 186 7.61 -2.32 -1.04
C SER A 186 8.24 -2.36 -2.44
N ILE A 187 7.42 -2.21 -3.49
CA ILE A 187 7.81 -2.32 -4.90
C ILE A 187 7.30 -1.12 -5.69
N ALA A 188 8.18 -0.53 -6.50
CA ALA A 188 7.83 0.33 -7.62
C ALA A 188 7.99 -0.45 -8.93
N ILE A 189 7.10 -0.24 -9.90
CA ILE A 189 7.20 -0.83 -11.24
C ILE A 189 7.21 0.24 -12.32
N ASN A 190 7.93 -0.03 -13.40
CA ASN A 190 7.92 0.76 -14.61
C ASN A 190 7.94 -0.15 -15.86
N GLU A 191 8.16 0.41 -17.05
CA GLU A 191 8.20 -0.34 -18.32
C GLU A 191 9.29 -1.42 -18.37
N THR A 192 10.34 -1.30 -17.55
CA THR A 192 11.51 -2.20 -17.58
C THR A 192 11.52 -3.22 -16.43
N GLY A 193 10.60 -3.13 -15.48
CA GLY A 193 10.50 -4.10 -14.38
C GLY A 193 10.07 -3.52 -13.05
N GLY A 194 10.20 -4.33 -12.00
CA GLY A 194 9.94 -3.96 -10.63
C GLY A 194 11.23 -3.63 -9.88
N TYR A 195 11.16 -2.67 -8.98
CA TYR A 195 12.30 -2.13 -8.21
C TYR A 195 11.92 -1.97 -6.76
N CYS A 196 12.93 -1.92 -5.89
CA CYS A 196 12.71 -1.46 -4.53
C CYS A 196 12.16 -0.03 -4.55
N PHE A 197 11.28 0.29 -3.63
CA PHE A 197 10.67 1.61 -3.57
C PHE A 197 11.72 2.72 -3.35
N PHE A 198 11.37 3.98 -3.59
CA PHE A 198 12.30 5.10 -3.62
C PHE A 198 13.04 5.28 -2.29
N ASP A 199 14.37 5.42 -2.33
CA ASP A 199 15.25 5.54 -1.16
C ASP A 199 14.83 6.66 -0.19
N VAL A 200 14.36 7.79 -0.74
CA VAL A 200 13.94 8.93 0.07
C VAL A 200 12.72 8.61 0.96
N PHE A 201 11.88 7.67 0.54
CA PHE A 201 10.68 7.26 1.28
C PHE A 201 10.90 6.01 2.11
N ASN A 202 11.90 5.18 1.78
CA ASN A 202 12.20 4.00 2.55
C ASN A 202 12.80 4.36 3.91
N PHE A 203 12.48 3.58 4.93
CA PHE A 203 13.21 3.57 6.20
C PHE A 203 14.62 3.03 5.99
N ASP A 204 14.74 1.89 5.28
CA ASP A 204 16.00 1.23 4.93
C ASP A 204 15.87 0.49 3.59
N SER A 205 16.43 1.05 2.53
CA SER A 205 16.38 0.44 1.19
C SER A 205 17.22 -0.84 1.08
N SER A 206 18.29 -0.97 1.89
CA SER A 206 19.07 -2.21 1.90
C SER A 206 18.26 -3.36 2.50
N LEU A 207 17.51 -3.07 3.56
CA LEU A 207 16.57 -4.02 4.15
C LEU A 207 15.42 -4.33 3.17
N ASN A 208 14.85 -3.33 2.49
CA ASN A 208 13.80 -3.54 1.49
C ASN A 208 14.27 -4.49 0.37
N LYS A 209 15.48 -4.29 -0.18
CA LYS A 209 16.08 -5.20 -1.17
C LYS A 209 16.20 -6.64 -0.66
N LYS A 210 16.63 -6.84 0.58
CA LYS A 210 16.72 -8.17 1.20
C LYS A 210 15.35 -8.80 1.33
N SER A 211 14.37 -8.03 1.79
CA SER A 211 12.98 -8.46 1.97
C SER A 211 12.33 -8.84 0.64
N LEU A 212 12.59 -8.10 -0.44
CA LEU A 212 12.08 -8.43 -1.77
C LEU A 212 12.69 -9.75 -2.31
N LYS A 213 13.96 -10.03 -2.02
CA LYS A 213 14.57 -11.34 -2.35
C LYS A 213 13.92 -12.49 -1.59
N ALA A 214 13.57 -12.28 -0.34
CA ALA A 214 12.82 -13.26 0.46
C ALA A 214 11.40 -13.41 -0.07
N LEU A 215 10.70 -12.29 -0.35
CA LEU A 215 9.36 -12.29 -0.92
C LEU A 215 9.29 -13.13 -2.20
N LYS A 216 10.25 -12.96 -3.13
CA LYS A 216 10.27 -13.78 -4.37
C LYS A 216 10.29 -15.27 -4.09
N LYS A 217 11.07 -15.71 -3.10
CA LYS A 217 11.13 -17.12 -2.72
C LYS A 217 9.79 -17.57 -2.11
N ASN A 218 9.21 -16.74 -1.26
CA ASN A 218 7.95 -17.03 -0.57
C ASN A 218 6.78 -17.13 -1.56
N ILE A 219 6.69 -16.17 -2.52
CA ILE A 219 5.61 -16.17 -3.51
C ILE A 219 5.74 -17.28 -4.57
N ALA A 220 6.88 -17.94 -4.69
CA ALA A 220 7.04 -19.08 -5.60
C ALA A 220 6.12 -20.27 -5.25
N ALA A 221 5.60 -20.34 -4.02
CA ALA A 221 4.60 -21.31 -3.59
C ALA A 221 3.16 -20.97 -4.04
N TYR A 222 2.94 -19.78 -4.61
CA TYR A 222 1.65 -19.26 -5.03
C TYR A 222 1.58 -19.15 -6.55
N ASP A 223 0.37 -19.21 -7.12
CA ASP A 223 0.14 -19.02 -8.55
C ASP A 223 -0.19 -17.56 -8.86
N ILE A 224 0.75 -16.65 -8.57
CA ILE A 224 0.53 -15.21 -8.75
C ILE A 224 0.23 -14.91 -10.21
N LYS A 225 -0.92 -14.27 -10.46
CA LYS A 225 -1.41 -13.87 -11.80
C LYS A 225 -1.25 -12.37 -12.05
N ALA A 226 -1.33 -11.55 -10.98
CA ALA A 226 -1.21 -10.12 -11.09
C ALA A 226 -0.60 -9.52 -9.83
N VAL A 227 0.10 -8.39 -10.01
CA VAL A 227 0.72 -7.63 -8.93
C VAL A 227 0.25 -6.18 -9.01
N PHE A 228 -0.19 -5.66 -7.87
CA PHE A 228 -0.75 -4.32 -7.70
C PHE A 228 0.14 -3.53 -6.75
N THR A 229 0.62 -2.37 -7.18
CA THR A 229 1.44 -1.45 -6.39
C THR A 229 0.66 -0.17 -6.09
N SER A 230 0.90 0.44 -4.95
CA SER A 230 0.10 1.61 -4.56
C SER A 230 0.38 2.85 -5.41
N HIS A 231 1.62 3.04 -5.89
CA HIS A 231 2.03 4.25 -6.60
C HIS A 231 2.39 4.07 -8.08
N ASN A 232 2.47 2.82 -8.56
CA ASN A 232 3.04 2.54 -9.90
C ASN A 232 2.17 1.62 -10.76
N GLY A 233 0.86 1.58 -10.45
CA GLY A 233 -0.08 0.78 -11.23
C GLY A 233 0.00 -0.71 -10.93
N TRP A 234 -0.32 -1.53 -11.91
CA TRP A 234 -0.38 -2.98 -11.79
C TRP A 234 0.12 -3.68 -13.06
N THR A 235 0.40 -4.98 -12.94
CA THR A 235 0.78 -5.80 -14.10
C THR A 235 0.40 -7.27 -13.91
N ALA A 236 0.02 -7.92 -15.01
CA ALA A 236 -0.07 -9.38 -15.14
C ALA A 236 1.16 -9.97 -15.85
N GLU A 237 2.11 -9.15 -16.27
CA GLU A 237 3.36 -9.56 -16.91
C GLU A 237 4.42 -9.86 -15.85
N LEU A 238 4.35 -11.04 -15.25
CA LEU A 238 5.16 -11.40 -14.08
C LEU A 238 6.66 -11.46 -14.34
N HIS A 239 7.09 -11.64 -15.60
CA HIS A 239 8.50 -11.57 -15.97
C HIS A 239 9.14 -10.22 -15.60
N ARG A 240 8.36 -9.14 -15.47
CA ARG A 240 8.83 -7.84 -14.97
C ARG A 240 9.35 -7.91 -13.53
N PHE A 241 8.94 -8.91 -12.75
CA PHE A 241 9.41 -9.13 -11.39
C PHE A 241 10.68 -9.96 -11.30
N ASP A 242 11.14 -10.58 -12.38
CA ASP A 242 12.41 -11.29 -12.39
C ASP A 242 13.61 -10.36 -12.18
N HIS A 243 13.43 -9.06 -12.43
CA HIS A 243 14.43 -8.00 -12.27
C HIS A 243 14.28 -7.17 -10.99
N VAL A 244 13.36 -7.50 -10.08
CA VAL A 244 13.08 -6.75 -8.84
C VAL A 244 14.31 -6.50 -7.95
N TYR A 245 15.43 -7.15 -8.25
CA TYR A 245 16.65 -7.10 -7.43
C TYR A 245 17.73 -6.18 -7.93
N ALA A 246 17.69 -5.82 -9.22
CA ALA A 246 18.86 -5.27 -9.85
C ALA A 246 19.07 -3.78 -9.50
N LEU A 247 18.00 -3.05 -9.27
CA LEU A 247 18.10 -1.59 -9.13
C LEU A 247 17.22 -1.11 -7.97
N CYS A 248 17.84 -0.50 -6.97
CA CYS A 248 17.19 0.58 -6.26
C CYS A 248 17.37 1.81 -7.12
N ILE A 249 16.28 2.43 -7.48
CA ILE A 249 16.36 3.77 -8.04
C ILE A 249 16.71 4.70 -6.88
N GLY A 250 18.01 4.83 -6.58
CA GLY A 250 18.52 6.10 -6.13
C GLY A 250 18.23 7.09 -7.26
N PHE A 251 18.13 8.37 -6.98
CA PHE A 251 17.87 9.45 -7.95
C PHE A 251 18.93 9.49 -9.09
N HIS A 252 19.14 8.40 -9.80
CA HIS A 252 19.87 8.41 -11.05
C HIS A 252 18.83 8.60 -12.16
N TYR A 253 18.57 9.87 -12.47
CA TYR A 253 18.06 10.23 -13.76
C TYR A 253 19.07 9.68 -14.77
N ALA A 254 18.74 8.58 -15.45
CA ALA A 254 19.41 8.28 -16.69
C ALA A 254 18.94 9.35 -17.67
N ASP A 255 19.89 10.13 -18.18
CA ASP A 255 19.75 11.16 -19.21
C ASP A 255 18.97 10.66 -20.44
#